data_e072e52d9b0ebecb7202ecae5793dd59
#
_entry.id   e072e52d9b0ebecb7202ecae5793dd59
#
_cell.length_a   1.000
_cell.length_b   1.000
_cell.length_c   1.000
_cell.angle_alpha   90.00
_cell.angle_beta   90.00
_cell.angle_gamma   90.00
#
_symmetry.space_group_name_H-M   'P 1'
#
loop_
_entity.id
_entity.type
_entity.pdbx_description
1 polymer ?
#
loop_
_entity_poly.entity_id
_entity_poly.type
_entity_poly.pdbx_seq_one_letter_code
_entity_poly.pdbx_strand_id
1 'polypeptide(L)'
;VIAALERSKVTIVGYDGIKRVSESANEIKARFNVEVRPADGSDDAKKTAILNDSEAVFCAGRAGVQILSKAQIDGAKHLLIAADVNAVPPPGVEGLGIQANGNSLTPNGAAGLGPLAIGNIKYKTEFALFQKMIAATKPVQFDFRDAFVLARELNV
;
A
#
# COMPACT_ATOMS: atom_id res chain seq x y z
N VAL A 1 -8.54 -1.52 -2.69
CA VAL A 1 -9.74 -1.09 -3.44
C VAL A 1 -9.35 -0.13 -4.55
N ILE A 2 -8.73 1.03 -4.25
CA ILE A 2 -8.40 2.05 -5.26
C ILE A 2 -7.62 1.47 -6.45
N ALA A 3 -6.53 0.74 -6.20
CA ALA A 3 -5.74 0.14 -7.28
C ALA A 3 -6.57 -0.79 -8.19
N ALA A 4 -7.54 -1.53 -7.62
CA ALA A 4 -8.45 -2.37 -8.40
C ALA A 4 -9.47 -1.53 -9.19
N LEU A 5 -9.96 -0.42 -8.63
CA LEU A 5 -10.80 0.54 -9.36
C LEU A 5 -10.04 1.18 -10.53
N GLU A 6 -8.74 1.42 -10.36
CA GLU A 6 -7.82 1.91 -11.41
C GLU A 6 -7.31 0.76 -12.33
N ARG A 7 -8.00 -0.38 -12.34
CA ARG A 7 -7.76 -1.55 -13.22
C ARG A 7 -6.45 -2.31 -13.00
N SER A 8 -5.78 -2.12 -11.86
CA SER A 8 -4.63 -2.94 -11.49
C SER A 8 -5.08 -4.33 -11.03
N LYS A 9 -4.26 -5.35 -11.29
CA LYS A 9 -4.43 -6.68 -10.70
C LYS A 9 -3.93 -6.63 -9.27
N VAL A 10 -4.83 -6.72 -8.30
CA VAL A 10 -4.49 -6.57 -6.88
C VAL A 10 -4.51 -7.92 -6.17
N THR A 11 -3.46 -8.20 -5.42
CA THR A 11 -3.41 -9.32 -4.47
C THR A 11 -3.36 -8.76 -3.05
N ILE A 12 -4.27 -9.22 -2.18
CA ILE A 12 -4.21 -8.94 -0.74
C ILE A 12 -3.63 -10.14 -0.02
N VAL A 13 -2.65 -9.88 0.86
CA VAL A 13 -1.85 -10.94 1.46
C VAL A 13 -2.08 -11.00 2.97
N GLY A 14 -2.45 -12.17 3.48
CA GLY A 14 -2.60 -12.44 4.90
C GLY A 14 -1.33 -13.06 5.48
N TYR A 15 -0.85 -12.52 6.60
CA TYR A 15 0.30 -13.08 7.32
C TYR A 15 -0.06 -14.31 8.16
N ASP A 16 -1.34 -14.46 8.50
CA ASP A 16 -1.92 -15.52 9.33
C ASP A 16 -2.69 -16.58 8.50
N GLY A 17 -2.48 -16.56 7.19
CA GLY A 17 -3.09 -17.50 6.25
C GLY A 17 -4.16 -16.86 5.35
N ILE A 18 -4.85 -17.75 4.60
CA ILE A 18 -5.74 -17.33 3.51
C ILE A 18 -7.14 -16.89 3.98
N LYS A 19 -7.63 -17.38 5.11
CA LYS A 19 -9.05 -17.27 5.51
C LYS A 19 -9.50 -15.82 5.61
N ARG A 20 -8.82 -15.04 6.45
CA ARG A 20 -9.18 -13.64 6.73
C ARG A 20 -9.13 -12.76 5.47
N VAL A 21 -8.11 -12.95 4.63
CA VAL A 21 -8.00 -12.14 3.40
C VAL A 21 -9.00 -12.57 2.34
N SER A 22 -9.47 -13.84 2.34
CA SER A 22 -10.58 -14.27 1.49
C SER A 22 -11.90 -13.61 1.90
N GLU A 23 -12.18 -13.50 3.18
CA GLU A 23 -13.34 -12.77 3.70
C GLU A 23 -13.27 -11.30 3.27
N SER A 24 -12.11 -10.64 3.46
CA SER A 24 -11.89 -9.26 3.01
C SER A 24 -12.04 -9.09 1.49
N ALA A 25 -11.57 -10.03 0.69
CA ALA A 25 -11.75 -10.00 -0.76
C ALA A 25 -13.23 -10.07 -1.17
N ASN A 26 -14.01 -10.92 -0.51
CA ASN A 26 -15.45 -11.03 -0.73
C ASN A 26 -16.18 -9.74 -0.35
N GLU A 27 -15.83 -9.13 0.78
CA GLU A 27 -16.40 -7.84 1.19
C GLU A 27 -16.07 -6.73 0.20
N ILE A 28 -14.82 -6.67 -0.29
CA ILE A 28 -14.40 -5.71 -1.31
C ILE A 28 -15.23 -5.89 -2.60
N LYS A 29 -15.40 -7.13 -3.05
CA LYS A 29 -16.23 -7.43 -4.21
C LYS A 29 -17.68 -7.01 -4.01
N ALA A 30 -18.27 -7.34 -2.85
CA ALA A 30 -19.66 -6.99 -2.54
C ALA A 30 -19.90 -5.48 -2.47
N ARG A 31 -18.96 -4.72 -1.89
CA ARG A 31 -19.12 -3.28 -1.67
C ARG A 31 -18.73 -2.41 -2.86
N PHE A 32 -17.73 -2.81 -3.62
CA PHE A 32 -17.12 -1.96 -4.65
C PHE A 32 -17.16 -2.55 -6.05
N ASN A 33 -17.68 -3.77 -6.20
CA ASN A 33 -17.75 -4.48 -7.49
C ASN A 33 -16.39 -4.59 -8.20
N VAL A 34 -15.31 -4.77 -7.45
CA VAL A 34 -13.96 -5.03 -7.95
C VAL A 34 -13.43 -6.34 -7.38
N GLU A 35 -12.58 -7.00 -8.14
CA GLU A 35 -11.96 -8.24 -7.71
C GLU A 35 -10.54 -7.99 -7.20
N VAL A 36 -10.23 -8.63 -6.06
CA VAL A 36 -8.87 -8.71 -5.52
C VAL A 36 -8.57 -10.16 -5.19
N ARG A 37 -7.37 -10.62 -5.50
CA ARG A 37 -6.93 -11.99 -5.26
C ARG A 37 -6.47 -12.14 -3.81
N PRO A 38 -7.07 -13.00 -2.99
CA PRO A 38 -6.52 -13.31 -1.68
C PRO A 38 -5.31 -14.23 -1.82
N ALA A 39 -4.28 -14.04 -1.01
CA ALA A 39 -3.10 -14.89 -0.97
C ALA A 39 -2.62 -15.12 0.47
N ASP A 40 -2.06 -16.29 0.69
CA ASP A 40 -1.44 -16.69 1.94
C ASP A 40 0.03 -16.27 1.96
N GLY A 41 0.41 -15.41 2.88
CA GLY A 41 1.79 -14.94 3.13
C GLY A 41 2.31 -15.37 4.51
N SER A 42 1.85 -16.49 5.04
CA SER A 42 2.19 -16.97 6.39
C SER A 42 3.63 -17.44 6.54
N ASP A 43 4.33 -17.73 5.44
CA ASP A 43 5.74 -18.10 5.43
C ASP A 43 6.54 -17.38 4.33
N ASP A 44 7.86 -17.46 4.43
CA ASP A 44 8.76 -16.74 3.52
C ASP A 44 8.72 -17.27 2.08
N ALA A 45 8.51 -18.56 1.88
CA ALA A 45 8.42 -19.14 0.54
C ALA A 45 7.19 -18.62 -0.22
N LYS A 46 6.03 -18.56 0.46
CA LYS A 46 4.81 -17.98 -0.09
C LYS A 46 4.95 -16.49 -0.38
N LYS A 47 5.52 -15.73 0.56
CA LYS A 47 5.80 -14.29 0.35
C LYS A 47 6.69 -14.07 -0.87
N THR A 48 7.75 -14.85 -0.99
CA THR A 48 8.67 -14.79 -2.14
C THR A 48 7.96 -15.09 -3.46
N ALA A 49 7.12 -16.13 -3.49
CA ALA A 49 6.37 -16.49 -4.69
C ALA A 49 5.40 -15.35 -5.12
N ILE A 50 4.69 -14.74 -4.16
CA ILE A 50 3.79 -13.61 -4.43
C ILE A 50 4.58 -12.40 -4.94
N LEU A 51 5.71 -12.09 -4.32
CA LEU A 51 6.52 -10.94 -4.66
C LEU A 51 7.14 -11.05 -6.06
N ASN A 52 7.55 -12.26 -6.46
CA ASN A 52 8.10 -12.52 -7.80
C ASN A 52 7.09 -12.27 -8.94
N ASP A 53 5.79 -12.29 -8.64
CA ASP A 53 4.69 -12.01 -9.58
C ASP A 53 4.14 -10.57 -9.40
N SER A 54 4.91 -9.70 -8.74
CA SER A 54 4.43 -8.36 -8.36
C SER A 54 5.34 -7.27 -8.92
N GLU A 55 4.70 -6.23 -9.48
CA GLU A 55 5.37 -5.00 -9.93
C GLU A 55 5.39 -3.93 -8.83
N ALA A 56 4.42 -3.97 -7.93
CA ALA A 56 4.31 -3.04 -6.80
C ALA A 56 3.94 -3.76 -5.51
N VAL A 57 4.55 -3.38 -4.40
CA VAL A 57 4.21 -3.86 -3.07
C VAL A 57 3.93 -2.71 -2.11
N PHE A 58 2.85 -2.83 -1.35
CA PHE A 58 2.46 -1.90 -0.30
C PHE A 58 2.40 -2.64 1.03
N CYS A 59 3.36 -2.36 1.90
CA CYS A 59 3.37 -2.88 3.25
C CYS A 59 2.57 -1.99 4.18
N ALA A 60 1.51 -2.56 4.76
CA ALA A 60 0.67 -1.93 5.78
C ALA A 60 0.47 -2.91 6.96
N GLY A 61 1.54 -3.59 7.33
CA GLY A 61 1.55 -4.53 8.43
C GLY A 61 1.57 -3.85 9.80
N ARG A 62 1.65 -4.65 10.85
CA ARG A 62 1.75 -4.16 12.22
C ARG A 62 3.04 -3.36 12.40
N ALA A 63 2.95 -2.23 13.09
CA ALA A 63 4.09 -1.39 13.44
C ALA A 63 5.18 -2.18 14.19
N GLY A 64 6.44 -1.98 13.79
CA GLY A 64 7.58 -2.68 14.38
C GLY A 64 7.71 -4.16 14.00
N VAL A 65 7.02 -4.60 12.94
CA VAL A 65 7.13 -5.98 12.43
C VAL A 65 7.63 -5.96 11.00
N GLN A 66 8.78 -6.60 10.77
CA GLN A 66 9.31 -6.82 9.42
C GLN A 66 8.44 -7.85 8.68
N ILE A 67 7.99 -7.49 7.50
CA ILE A 67 7.14 -8.32 6.63
C ILE A 67 7.97 -8.97 5.52
N LEU A 68 8.83 -8.18 4.88
CA LEU A 68 9.67 -8.60 3.75
C LEU A 68 11.14 -8.39 4.08
N SER A 69 11.96 -9.40 3.83
CA SER A 69 13.41 -9.33 3.99
C SER A 69 14.07 -8.64 2.79
N LYS A 70 15.28 -8.13 3.02
CA LYS A 70 16.11 -7.55 1.95
C LYS A 70 16.35 -8.54 0.82
N ALA A 71 16.61 -9.81 1.15
CA ALA A 71 16.82 -10.85 0.17
C ALA A 71 15.58 -11.09 -0.71
N GLN A 72 14.38 -11.06 -0.13
CA GLN A 72 13.13 -11.20 -0.89
C GLN A 72 12.94 -10.03 -1.86
N ILE A 73 13.16 -8.80 -1.39
CA ILE A 73 13.03 -7.59 -2.20
C ILE A 73 14.07 -7.56 -3.34
N ASP A 74 15.33 -7.88 -3.04
CA ASP A 74 16.39 -7.90 -4.06
C ASP A 74 16.20 -9.00 -5.10
N GLY A 75 15.58 -10.11 -4.70
CA GLY A 75 15.24 -11.23 -5.58
C GLY A 75 14.03 -10.98 -6.49
N ALA A 76 13.21 -9.98 -6.22
CA ALA A 76 11.98 -9.68 -6.95
C ALA A 76 12.28 -8.91 -8.25
N LYS A 77 12.54 -9.64 -9.33
CA LYS A 77 13.03 -9.08 -10.60
C LYS A 77 12.05 -8.16 -11.33
N HIS A 78 10.74 -8.32 -11.09
CA HIS A 78 9.69 -7.53 -11.72
C HIS A 78 9.23 -6.35 -10.85
N LEU A 79 9.75 -6.24 -9.62
CA LEU A 79 9.37 -5.19 -8.71
C LEU A 79 9.86 -3.83 -9.23
N LEU A 80 8.93 -2.89 -9.36
CA LEU A 80 9.18 -1.50 -9.75
C LEU A 80 9.15 -0.55 -8.56
N ILE A 81 8.30 -0.87 -7.56
CA ILE A 81 8.10 -0.01 -6.40
C ILE A 81 7.75 -0.81 -5.14
N ALA A 82 8.35 -0.41 -4.03
CA ALA A 82 7.97 -0.88 -2.70
C ALA A 82 7.65 0.32 -1.80
N ALA A 83 6.50 0.27 -1.15
CA ALA A 83 6.04 1.28 -0.20
C ALA A 83 5.78 0.66 1.17
N ASP A 84 6.10 1.40 2.24
CA ASP A 84 5.84 1.01 3.61
C ASP A 84 5.25 2.20 4.39
N VAL A 85 4.13 1.97 5.05
CA VAL A 85 3.49 3.00 5.89
C VAL A 85 3.98 2.97 7.34
N ASN A 86 4.83 2.01 7.71
CA ASN A 86 5.32 1.81 9.06
C ASN A 86 6.55 2.66 9.36
N ALA A 87 6.40 3.62 10.27
CA ALA A 87 7.50 4.48 10.74
C ALA A 87 8.22 3.93 11.98
N VAL A 88 7.75 2.82 12.56
CA VAL A 88 8.32 2.23 13.80
C VAL A 88 9.31 1.14 13.42
N PRO A 89 10.58 1.23 13.83
CA PRO A 89 11.57 0.18 13.58
C PRO A 89 11.20 -1.18 14.21
N PRO A 90 11.54 -2.29 13.57
CA PRO A 90 12.04 -2.41 12.20
C PRO A 90 10.99 -2.05 11.14
N PRO A 91 11.40 -1.57 9.96
CA PRO A 91 10.48 -1.31 8.86
C PRO A 91 9.82 -2.60 8.39
N GLY A 92 8.61 -2.51 7.81
CA GLY A 92 7.94 -3.67 7.22
C GLY A 92 8.67 -4.20 5.99
N VAL A 93 9.34 -3.33 5.24
CA VAL A 93 10.25 -3.69 4.12
C VAL A 93 11.67 -3.42 4.57
N GLU A 94 12.46 -4.48 4.74
CA GLU A 94 13.86 -4.36 5.16
C GLU A 94 14.69 -3.53 4.17
N GLY A 95 15.46 -2.59 4.69
CA GLY A 95 16.30 -1.67 3.89
C GLY A 95 15.57 -0.46 3.34
N LEU A 96 14.25 -0.37 3.48
CA LEU A 96 13.50 0.83 3.09
C LEU A 96 13.63 1.92 4.17
N GLY A 97 14.25 3.02 3.79
CA GLY A 97 14.42 4.18 4.68
C GLY A 97 13.10 4.91 4.92
N ILE A 98 12.90 5.42 6.15
CA ILE A 98 11.67 6.15 6.53
C ILE A 98 11.44 7.42 5.70
N GLN A 99 12.50 8.02 5.16
CA GLN A 99 12.47 9.22 4.32
C GLN A 99 12.56 8.91 2.82
N ALA A 100 12.61 7.63 2.43
CA ALA A 100 12.73 7.26 1.02
C ALA A 100 11.58 7.86 0.20
N ASN A 101 11.92 8.50 -0.90
CA ASN A 101 10.96 9.16 -1.79
C ASN A 101 11.39 8.96 -3.25
N GLY A 102 11.20 7.73 -3.74
CA GLY A 102 11.60 7.33 -5.08
C GLY A 102 13.08 6.90 -5.22
N ASN A 103 13.83 6.82 -4.12
CA ASN A 103 15.20 6.33 -4.13
C ASN A 103 15.25 4.85 -4.53
N SER A 104 16.32 4.45 -5.22
CA SER A 104 16.54 3.04 -5.57
C SER A 104 16.67 2.19 -4.29
N LEU A 105 15.82 1.19 -4.17
CA LEU A 105 15.78 0.24 -3.04
C LEU A 105 16.50 -1.06 -3.35
N THR A 106 16.47 -1.49 -4.61
CA THR A 106 17.00 -2.79 -5.05
C THR A 106 18.11 -2.62 -6.08
N PRO A 107 18.97 -3.64 -6.29
CA PRO A 107 19.96 -3.63 -7.38
C PRO A 107 19.32 -3.46 -8.77
N ASN A 108 18.08 -3.91 -8.94
CA ASN A 108 17.33 -3.81 -10.20
C ASN A 108 16.64 -2.44 -10.37
N GLY A 109 16.82 -1.50 -9.44
CA GLY A 109 16.33 -0.14 -9.54
C GLY A 109 14.88 0.07 -9.07
N ALA A 110 14.28 -0.90 -8.37
CA ALA A 110 12.95 -0.67 -7.78
C ALA A 110 12.97 0.52 -6.82
N ALA A 111 11.99 1.41 -6.95
CA ALA A 111 11.90 2.62 -6.13
C ALA A 111 11.32 2.31 -4.75
N GLY A 112 11.83 2.99 -3.71
CA GLY A 112 11.31 2.93 -2.35
C GLY A 112 10.48 4.15 -1.97
N LEU A 113 9.32 3.95 -1.36
CA LEU A 113 8.51 5.00 -0.74
C LEU A 113 8.36 4.72 0.75
N GLY A 114 8.99 5.55 1.55
CA GLY A 114 8.96 5.46 3.02
C GLY A 114 7.76 6.18 3.63
N PRO A 115 7.48 5.89 4.91
CA PRO A 115 6.31 6.41 5.62
C PRO A 115 6.25 7.93 5.71
N LEU A 116 7.37 8.65 5.74
CA LEU A 116 7.34 10.10 5.81
C LEU A 116 6.96 10.75 4.47
N ALA A 117 7.39 10.17 3.33
CA ALA A 117 6.95 10.62 2.01
C ALA A 117 5.44 10.43 1.85
N ILE A 118 4.93 9.25 2.22
CA ILE A 118 3.50 8.92 2.21
C ILE A 118 2.73 9.83 3.17
N GLY A 119 3.25 10.03 4.39
CA GLY A 119 2.64 10.86 5.43
C GLY A 119 2.46 12.32 5.00
N ASN A 120 3.40 12.87 4.25
CA ASN A 120 3.29 14.24 3.74
C ASN A 120 2.12 14.40 2.74
N ILE A 121 1.97 13.43 1.83
CA ILE A 121 0.85 13.40 0.88
C ILE A 121 -0.48 13.26 1.63
N LYS A 122 -0.54 12.32 2.55
CA LYS A 122 -1.70 12.08 3.41
C LYS A 122 -2.12 13.35 4.14
N TYR A 123 -1.18 14.03 4.83
CA TYR A 123 -1.46 15.25 5.57
C TYR A 123 -2.06 16.36 4.68
N LYS A 124 -1.45 16.61 3.52
CA LYS A 124 -1.97 17.62 2.57
C LYS A 124 -3.39 17.31 2.11
N THR A 125 -3.66 16.03 1.82
CA THR A 125 -4.97 15.58 1.37
C THR A 125 -6.02 15.71 2.47
N GLU A 126 -5.71 15.26 3.69
CA GLU A 126 -6.61 15.39 4.85
C GLU A 126 -6.91 16.85 5.17
N PHE A 127 -5.89 17.71 5.17
CA PHE A 127 -6.07 19.15 5.41
C PHE A 127 -6.99 19.79 4.36
N ALA A 128 -6.80 19.46 3.08
CA ALA A 128 -7.66 19.99 2.02
C ALA A 128 -9.10 19.45 2.10
N LEU A 129 -9.31 18.21 2.53
CA LEU A 129 -10.65 17.67 2.81
C LEU A 129 -11.32 18.44 3.96
N PHE A 130 -10.61 18.71 5.05
CA PHE A 130 -11.14 19.54 6.15
C PHE A 130 -11.52 20.93 5.69
N GLN A 131 -10.72 21.58 4.86
CA GLN A 131 -11.07 22.88 4.29
C GLN A 131 -12.37 22.80 3.46
N LYS A 132 -12.54 21.77 2.64
CA LYS A 132 -13.78 21.54 1.88
C LYS A 132 -14.97 21.29 2.82
N MET A 133 -14.79 20.57 3.93
CA MET A 133 -15.85 20.37 4.93
C MET A 133 -16.28 21.67 5.60
N ILE A 134 -15.32 22.50 6.00
CA ILE A 134 -15.60 23.79 6.65
C ILE A 134 -16.31 24.77 5.71
N ALA A 135 -15.96 24.75 4.43
CA ALA A 135 -16.58 25.62 3.42
C ALA A 135 -17.97 25.14 2.96
N ALA A 136 -18.37 23.91 3.31
CA ALA A 136 -19.63 23.35 2.86
C ALA A 136 -20.82 24.02 3.58
N THR A 137 -21.84 24.40 2.82
CA THR A 137 -23.08 25.00 3.34
C THR A 137 -24.12 23.95 3.78
N LYS A 138 -23.85 22.67 3.49
CA LYS A 138 -24.66 21.51 3.87
C LYS A 138 -23.77 20.42 4.42
N PRO A 139 -24.29 19.48 5.25
CA PRO A 139 -23.53 18.33 5.70
C PRO A 139 -22.94 17.55 4.52
N VAL A 140 -21.64 17.27 4.55
CA VAL A 140 -20.90 16.50 3.56
C VAL A 140 -20.20 15.35 4.22
N GLN A 141 -20.06 14.24 3.50
CA GLN A 141 -19.30 13.08 3.91
C GLN A 141 -18.31 12.76 2.78
N PHE A 142 -17.04 12.66 3.15
CA PHE A 142 -15.98 12.24 2.25
C PHE A 142 -15.51 10.82 2.60
N ASP A 143 -15.16 10.05 1.59
CA ASP A 143 -14.53 8.74 1.77
C ASP A 143 -13.15 8.68 1.07
N PHE A 144 -12.54 7.50 1.05
CA PHE A 144 -11.22 7.31 0.45
C PHE A 144 -11.17 7.60 -1.06
N ARG A 145 -12.29 7.57 -1.78
CA ARG A 145 -12.37 7.90 -3.20
C ARG A 145 -12.24 9.39 -3.41
N ASP A 146 -12.91 10.17 -2.56
CA ASP A 146 -12.77 11.64 -2.56
C ASP A 146 -11.34 12.05 -2.22
N ALA A 147 -10.73 11.38 -1.22
CA ALA A 147 -9.34 11.59 -0.85
C ALA A 147 -8.39 11.27 -2.01
N PHE A 148 -8.62 10.20 -2.76
CA PHE A 148 -7.80 9.83 -3.90
C PHE A 148 -7.89 10.84 -5.05
N VAL A 149 -9.10 11.29 -5.39
CA VAL A 149 -9.30 12.33 -6.42
C VAL A 149 -8.58 13.61 -6.01
N LEU A 150 -8.76 14.05 -4.76
CA LEU A 150 -8.14 15.26 -4.26
C LEU A 150 -6.60 15.16 -4.19
N ALA A 151 -6.06 14.01 -3.80
CA ALA A 151 -4.62 13.80 -3.81
C ALA A 151 -4.02 13.95 -5.21
N ARG A 152 -4.71 13.46 -6.24
CA ARG A 152 -4.29 13.64 -7.65
C ARG A 152 -4.34 15.11 -8.09
N GLU A 153 -5.35 15.86 -7.66
CA GLU A 153 -5.47 17.31 -7.94
C GLU A 153 -4.34 18.12 -7.29
N LEU A 154 -3.88 17.71 -6.12
CA LEU A 154 -2.81 18.38 -5.38
C LEU A 154 -1.41 18.12 -5.98
N ASN A 155 -1.30 17.38 -7.06
CA ASN A 155 -0.05 17.00 -7.73
C ASN A 155 0.97 16.38 -6.82
N VAL A 156 0.51 15.53 -6.16
CA VAL A 156 1.32 14.77 -5.28
C VAL A 156 1.80 13.57 -6.03
#